data_47b49ec3fb521bb20b37a86d823b91e4
#
_entry.id   47b49ec3fb521bb20b37a86d823b91e4
#
_cell.length_a   1.000
_cell.length_b   1.000
_cell.length_c   1.000
_cell.angle_alpha   90.00
_cell.angle_beta   90.00
_cell.angle_gamma   90.00
#
_symmetry.space_group_name_H-M   'P 1'
#
loop_
_entity.id
_entity.type
_entity.pdbx_description
1 polymer ?
#
loop_
_entity_poly.entity_id
_entity_poly.type
_entity_poly.pdbx_seq_one_letter_code
_entity_poly.pdbx_strand_id
1 'polypeptide(L)'
;MKRIRKLVSFIYPIMVESKEGGVTPYLEVMKSNGKYVLNSQNANYSFGGVHTLFDKLFKKIDIKQYDFKNVLILGMGAGSIISLLKEKYNINCSITAIEKDDVVIELAKKYFNIERYDSLTIIKADAFEYAKTTKHTYDLIISDLFVEWDVPEIFASNEYLVNLKRISNNRACVIYNKMTELPIHKKELIKLSKDFESVFPGFELHTLSSNDSENSMLYHNTLPISIKQPKVVEIVNANQEIEWTNLNQTYTYGTDKS
;
A
#
# COMPACT_ATOMS: atom_id res chain seq x y z
N MET A 1 26.46 9.85 -23.18
CA MET A 1 26.28 9.95 -21.71
C MET A 1 25.14 9.08 -21.16
N LYS A 2 23.90 9.08 -21.68
CA LYS A 2 22.78 8.25 -21.15
C LYS A 2 23.06 6.73 -21.11
N ARG A 3 23.74 6.16 -22.15
CA ARG A 3 24.09 4.72 -22.20
C ARG A 3 25.15 4.32 -21.16
N ILE A 4 26.16 5.17 -20.92
CA ILE A 4 27.21 4.91 -19.91
C ILE A 4 26.60 4.94 -18.50
N ARG A 5 25.77 5.93 -18.18
CA ARG A 5 25.05 5.99 -16.90
C ARG A 5 24.16 4.77 -16.68
N LYS A 6 23.55 4.22 -17.74
CA LYS A 6 22.78 2.97 -17.63
C LYS A 6 23.66 1.79 -17.26
N LEU A 7 24.83 1.64 -17.86
CA LEU A 7 25.76 0.54 -17.57
C LEU A 7 26.33 0.66 -16.13
N VAL A 8 26.76 1.85 -15.73
CA VAL A 8 27.27 2.09 -14.38
C VAL A 8 26.22 1.82 -13.31
N SER A 9 24.94 2.08 -13.60
CA SER A 9 23.85 1.86 -12.64
C SER A 9 23.57 0.37 -12.32
N PHE A 10 24.17 -0.57 -13.05
CA PHE A 10 24.16 -2.00 -12.71
C PHE A 10 25.21 -2.37 -11.65
N ILE A 11 26.20 -1.50 -11.43
CA ILE A 11 27.28 -1.72 -10.45
C ILE A 11 26.99 -0.89 -9.19
N TYR A 12 26.60 0.38 -9.36
CA TYR A 12 26.26 1.29 -8.25
C TYR A 12 25.04 2.14 -8.59
N PRO A 13 24.13 2.37 -7.61
CA PRO A 13 23.07 3.34 -7.77
C PRO A 13 23.63 4.73 -8.06
N ILE A 14 23.05 5.42 -9.04
CA ILE A 14 23.49 6.76 -9.45
C ILE A 14 22.37 7.75 -9.14
N MET A 15 22.67 8.78 -8.37
CA MET A 15 21.78 9.90 -8.18
C MET A 15 21.60 10.63 -9.51
N VAL A 16 20.35 10.85 -9.89
CA VAL A 16 19.97 11.50 -11.15
C VAL A 16 19.49 12.93 -10.91
N GLU A 17 18.67 13.09 -9.90
CA GLU A 17 18.14 14.39 -9.46
C GLU A 17 17.76 14.30 -7.98
N SER A 18 17.92 15.41 -7.26
CA SER A 18 17.36 15.59 -5.93
C SER A 18 16.54 16.88 -5.90
N LYS A 19 15.50 16.87 -5.09
CA LYS A 19 14.64 18.04 -4.83
C LYS A 19 14.39 18.18 -3.36
N GLU A 20 14.44 19.42 -2.91
CA GLU A 20 14.05 19.83 -1.57
C GLU A 20 12.71 20.57 -1.65
N GLY A 21 11.91 20.48 -0.64
CA GLY A 21 10.60 21.11 -0.55
C GLY A 21 9.45 20.14 -0.84
N GLY A 22 8.25 20.68 -0.86
CA GLY A 22 7.04 19.88 -0.94
C GLY A 22 6.57 19.36 0.44
N VAL A 23 5.78 18.31 0.44
CA VAL A 23 5.32 17.65 1.67
C VAL A 23 6.44 16.79 2.25
N THR A 24 7.19 16.13 1.38
CA THR A 24 8.39 15.38 1.74
C THR A 24 9.60 16.30 1.66
N PRO A 25 10.33 16.54 2.77
CA PRO A 25 11.40 17.55 2.81
C PRO A 25 12.51 17.35 1.78
N TYR A 26 12.83 16.07 1.47
CA TYR A 26 13.86 15.70 0.51
C TYR A 26 13.44 14.49 -0.30
N LEU A 27 13.59 14.60 -1.61
CA LEU A 27 13.33 13.52 -2.56
C LEU A 27 14.52 13.36 -3.51
N GLU A 28 14.88 12.14 -3.82
CA GLU A 28 15.91 11.81 -4.80
C GLU A 28 15.44 10.75 -5.80
N VAL A 29 15.77 10.97 -7.05
CA VAL A 29 15.64 9.98 -8.10
C VAL A 29 16.98 9.30 -8.30
N MET A 30 17.01 8.03 -7.99
CA MET A 30 18.17 7.16 -8.22
C MET A 30 17.97 6.33 -9.48
N LYS A 31 19.06 5.95 -10.12
CA LYS A 31 19.06 4.91 -11.14
C LYS A 31 19.82 3.70 -10.63
N SER A 32 19.11 2.59 -10.44
CA SER A 32 19.64 1.33 -9.94
C SER A 32 19.22 0.18 -10.88
N ASN A 33 20.14 -0.68 -11.25
CA ASN A 33 19.88 -1.79 -12.18
C ASN A 33 19.17 -1.37 -13.48
N GLY A 34 19.55 -0.18 -13.99
CA GLY A 34 18.97 0.39 -15.21
C GLY A 34 17.59 1.00 -15.07
N LYS A 35 16.96 0.93 -13.89
CA LYS A 35 15.62 1.47 -13.56
C LYS A 35 15.71 2.70 -12.67
N TYR A 36 14.70 3.55 -12.72
CA TYR A 36 14.56 4.65 -11.79
C TYR A 36 13.88 4.17 -10.51
N VAL A 37 14.31 4.75 -9.39
CA VAL A 37 13.76 4.56 -8.05
C VAL A 37 13.60 5.94 -7.43
N LEU A 38 12.50 6.20 -6.76
CA LEU A 38 12.27 7.40 -5.98
C LEU A 38 12.45 7.08 -4.50
N ASN A 39 13.31 7.82 -3.82
CA ASN A 39 13.55 7.73 -2.40
C ASN A 39 13.27 9.07 -1.72
N SER A 40 12.88 9.02 -0.46
CA SER A 40 13.06 10.14 0.47
C SER A 40 14.42 10.02 1.15
N GLN A 41 14.69 10.89 2.11
CA GLN A 41 15.96 10.88 2.82
C GLN A 41 16.22 9.55 3.54
N ASN A 42 15.17 8.92 4.07
CA ASN A 42 15.28 7.77 4.95
C ASN A 42 14.57 6.52 4.41
N ALA A 43 13.69 6.65 3.42
CA ALA A 43 12.85 5.55 2.97
C ALA A 43 12.80 5.42 1.45
N ASN A 44 12.57 4.19 0.96
CA ASN A 44 12.18 3.97 -0.42
C ASN A 44 10.74 4.43 -0.63
N TYR A 45 10.56 5.40 -1.49
CA TYR A 45 9.27 6.02 -1.77
C TYR A 45 8.52 5.32 -2.91
N SER A 46 9.24 4.81 -3.91
CA SER A 46 8.60 4.12 -5.05
C SER A 46 9.60 3.34 -5.91
N PHE A 47 9.15 2.23 -6.50
CA PHE A 47 9.92 1.34 -7.40
C PHE A 47 11.11 0.61 -6.77
N GLY A 48 11.17 0.50 -5.44
CA GLY A 48 12.15 -0.31 -4.71
C GLY A 48 11.45 -1.41 -3.91
N GLY A 49 11.62 -1.31 -2.58
CA GLY A 49 10.99 -2.22 -1.61
C GLY A 49 9.47 -2.27 -1.73
N VAL A 50 8.81 -1.11 -1.79
CA VAL A 50 7.34 -0.98 -1.91
C VAL A 50 6.81 -1.74 -3.13
N HIS A 51 7.45 -1.60 -4.30
CA HIS A 51 7.06 -2.35 -5.50
C HIS A 51 7.13 -3.87 -5.27
N THR A 52 8.17 -4.34 -4.57
CA THR A 52 8.35 -5.75 -4.25
C THR A 52 7.29 -6.26 -3.27
N LEU A 53 6.94 -5.46 -2.26
CA LEU A 53 5.94 -5.81 -1.26
C LEU A 53 4.56 -5.96 -1.88
N PHE A 54 4.12 -4.99 -2.69
CA PHE A 54 2.84 -5.09 -3.39
C PHE A 54 2.82 -6.23 -4.40
N ASP A 55 3.92 -6.50 -5.09
CA ASP A 55 4.01 -7.66 -5.98
C ASP A 55 3.82 -8.99 -5.23
N LYS A 56 4.44 -9.12 -4.05
CA LYS A 56 4.26 -10.29 -3.18
C LYS A 56 2.81 -10.43 -2.73
N LEU A 57 2.17 -9.32 -2.29
CA LEU A 57 0.76 -9.36 -1.89
C LEU A 57 -0.14 -9.74 -3.07
N PHE A 58 0.01 -9.09 -4.22
CA PHE A 58 -0.83 -9.34 -5.39
C PHE A 58 -0.75 -10.78 -5.89
N LYS A 59 0.42 -11.41 -5.80
CA LYS A 59 0.57 -12.85 -6.05
C LYS A 59 -0.16 -13.69 -5.02
N LYS A 60 -0.05 -13.32 -3.74
CA LYS A 60 -0.61 -14.10 -2.63
C LYS A 60 -2.13 -14.11 -2.64
N ILE A 61 -2.76 -12.97 -2.96
CA ILE A 61 -4.20 -12.83 -3.07
C ILE A 61 -4.75 -13.20 -4.45
N ASP A 62 -3.89 -13.60 -5.38
CA ASP A 62 -4.23 -13.84 -6.78
C ASP A 62 -5.06 -12.69 -7.39
N ILE A 63 -4.45 -11.50 -7.43
CA ILE A 63 -5.11 -10.25 -7.85
C ILE A 63 -5.82 -10.36 -9.22
N LYS A 64 -5.38 -11.28 -10.08
CA LYS A 64 -5.95 -11.49 -11.43
C LYS A 64 -7.33 -12.16 -11.43
N GLN A 65 -7.71 -12.80 -10.32
CA GLN A 65 -9.03 -13.41 -10.21
C GLN A 65 -10.18 -12.38 -10.14
N TYR A 66 -9.83 -11.09 -9.91
CA TYR A 66 -10.80 -10.01 -9.74
C TYR A 66 -10.93 -9.17 -11.00
N ASP A 67 -12.17 -8.79 -11.33
CA ASP A 67 -12.49 -7.92 -12.46
C ASP A 67 -12.73 -6.48 -11.96
N PHE A 68 -11.68 -5.82 -11.50
CA PHE A 68 -11.75 -4.43 -11.07
C PHE A 68 -11.98 -3.49 -12.24
N LYS A 69 -12.93 -2.57 -12.11
CA LYS A 69 -13.22 -1.52 -13.11
C LYS A 69 -12.71 -0.17 -12.63
N ASN A 70 -12.91 0.15 -11.34
CA ASN A 70 -12.53 1.43 -10.75
C ASN A 70 -11.61 1.19 -9.56
N VAL A 71 -10.39 1.66 -9.66
CA VAL A 71 -9.34 1.52 -8.64
C VAL A 71 -9.00 2.88 -8.07
N LEU A 72 -8.92 2.98 -6.74
CA LEU A 72 -8.40 4.14 -6.03
C LEU A 72 -7.06 3.79 -5.41
N ILE A 73 -6.07 4.66 -5.63
CA ILE A 73 -4.77 4.61 -4.96
C ILE A 73 -4.61 5.91 -4.18
N LEU A 74 -4.55 5.78 -2.86
CA LEU A 74 -4.28 6.87 -1.91
C LEU A 74 -2.80 6.80 -1.54
N GLY A 75 -2.03 7.80 -1.98
CA GLY A 75 -0.58 7.79 -2.01
C GLY A 75 -0.06 7.18 -3.32
N MET A 76 0.02 8.02 -4.37
CA MET A 76 0.46 7.56 -5.70
C MET A 76 1.96 7.23 -5.73
N GLY A 77 2.77 8.02 -5.04
CA GLY A 77 4.21 7.99 -5.19
C GLY A 77 4.63 8.19 -6.65
N ALA A 78 5.66 7.49 -7.09
CA ALA A 78 6.04 7.52 -8.51
C ALA A 78 5.28 6.51 -9.39
N GLY A 79 4.24 5.84 -8.86
CA GLY A 79 3.36 4.96 -9.63
C GLY A 79 3.74 3.48 -9.62
N SER A 80 4.42 2.99 -8.59
CA SER A 80 4.77 1.57 -8.43
C SER A 80 3.58 0.63 -8.55
N ILE A 81 2.51 0.93 -7.82
CA ILE A 81 1.29 0.13 -7.77
C ILE A 81 0.58 0.18 -9.13
N ILE A 82 0.54 1.36 -9.75
CA ILE A 82 -0.04 1.55 -11.08
C ILE A 82 0.67 0.68 -12.11
N SER A 83 2.01 0.69 -12.11
CA SER A 83 2.82 -0.15 -13.00
C SER A 83 2.57 -1.64 -12.77
N LEU A 84 2.46 -2.08 -11.51
CA LEU A 84 2.12 -3.46 -11.20
C LEU A 84 0.75 -3.85 -11.78
N LEU A 85 -0.28 -3.08 -11.50
CA LEU A 85 -1.65 -3.37 -11.97
C LEU A 85 -1.70 -3.40 -13.49
N LYS A 86 -1.14 -2.38 -14.17
CA LYS A 86 -1.26 -2.21 -15.62
C LYS A 86 -0.30 -3.09 -16.43
N GLU A 87 0.97 -3.15 -16.04
CA GLU A 87 1.99 -3.80 -16.86
C GLU A 87 2.22 -5.26 -16.47
N LYS A 88 2.31 -5.55 -15.16
CA LYS A 88 2.62 -6.90 -14.72
C LYS A 88 1.39 -7.79 -14.63
N TYR A 89 0.31 -7.26 -14.08
CA TYR A 89 -0.92 -8.02 -13.86
C TYR A 89 -1.94 -7.84 -14.98
N ASN A 90 -1.76 -6.86 -15.88
CA ASN A 90 -2.65 -6.56 -17.03
C ASN A 90 -4.09 -6.34 -16.60
N ILE A 91 -4.32 -5.66 -15.48
CA ILE A 91 -5.66 -5.35 -14.99
C ILE A 91 -6.25 -4.21 -15.83
N ASN A 92 -7.35 -4.51 -16.53
CA ASN A 92 -8.05 -3.51 -17.34
C ASN A 92 -9.04 -2.71 -16.48
N CYS A 93 -8.57 -1.63 -15.88
CA CYS A 93 -9.33 -0.78 -14.96
C CYS A 93 -9.04 0.71 -15.19
N SER A 94 -9.95 1.57 -14.75
CA SER A 94 -9.66 2.99 -14.57
C SER A 94 -9.03 3.20 -13.20
N ILE A 95 -7.97 4.00 -13.12
CA ILE A 95 -7.27 4.28 -11.86
C ILE A 95 -7.41 5.76 -11.53
N THR A 96 -7.90 6.05 -10.34
CA THR A 96 -7.78 7.37 -9.70
C THR A 96 -6.66 7.30 -8.67
N ALA A 97 -5.65 8.12 -8.84
CA ALA A 97 -4.49 8.18 -7.95
C ALA A 97 -4.43 9.54 -7.25
N ILE A 98 -4.38 9.53 -5.94
CA ILE A 98 -4.30 10.72 -5.10
C ILE A 98 -2.86 10.89 -4.63
N GLU A 99 -2.32 12.07 -4.84
CA GLU A 99 -1.01 12.47 -4.35
C GLU A 99 -1.07 13.92 -3.87
N LYS A 100 -0.47 14.17 -2.72
CA LYS A 100 -0.48 15.50 -2.12
C LYS A 100 0.71 16.36 -2.53
N ASP A 101 1.83 15.71 -2.81
CA ASP A 101 3.12 16.37 -3.09
C ASP A 101 3.30 16.63 -4.59
N ASP A 102 3.33 17.93 -4.97
CA ASP A 102 3.59 18.34 -6.35
C ASP A 102 4.94 17.86 -6.87
N VAL A 103 5.94 17.81 -5.98
CA VAL A 103 7.29 17.38 -6.36
C VAL A 103 7.28 15.91 -6.73
N VAL A 104 6.54 15.08 -5.99
CA VAL A 104 6.34 13.66 -6.33
C VAL A 104 5.65 13.50 -7.67
N ILE A 105 4.57 14.27 -7.93
CA ILE A 105 3.84 14.23 -9.21
C ILE A 105 4.77 14.63 -10.36
N GLU A 106 5.55 15.71 -10.19
CA GLU A 106 6.50 16.18 -11.21
C GLU A 106 7.55 15.10 -11.52
N LEU A 107 8.16 14.50 -10.49
CA LEU A 107 9.17 13.46 -10.65
C LEU A 107 8.59 12.19 -11.28
N ALA A 108 7.34 11.82 -10.93
CA ALA A 108 6.62 10.70 -11.53
C ALA A 108 6.43 10.90 -13.05
N LYS A 109 6.05 12.09 -13.49
CA LYS A 109 5.92 12.44 -14.91
C LYS A 109 7.28 12.42 -15.61
N LYS A 110 8.29 13.06 -15.03
CA LYS A 110 9.60 13.26 -15.65
C LYS A 110 10.42 11.97 -15.82
N TYR A 111 10.40 11.10 -14.83
CA TYR A 111 11.29 9.93 -14.78
C TYR A 111 10.60 8.60 -14.92
N PHE A 112 9.33 8.49 -14.50
CA PHE A 112 8.61 7.23 -14.46
C PHE A 112 7.55 7.10 -15.55
N ASN A 113 7.43 8.16 -16.42
CA ASN A 113 6.52 8.16 -17.56
C ASN A 113 5.09 7.77 -17.18
N ILE A 114 4.62 8.28 -16.03
CA ILE A 114 3.33 7.89 -15.45
C ILE A 114 2.15 8.24 -16.37
N GLU A 115 2.31 9.25 -17.24
CA GLU A 115 1.28 9.70 -18.17
C GLU A 115 1.06 8.75 -19.37
N ARG A 116 1.82 7.64 -19.47
CA ARG A 116 1.60 6.61 -20.51
C ARG A 116 0.32 5.79 -20.35
N TYR A 117 -0.34 5.93 -19.22
CA TYR A 117 -1.56 5.17 -18.92
C TYR A 117 -2.81 6.02 -19.17
N ASP A 118 -3.48 5.83 -20.31
CA ASP A 118 -4.67 6.62 -20.72
C ASP A 118 -5.83 6.51 -19.72
N SER A 119 -5.90 5.42 -18.94
CA SER A 119 -6.94 5.18 -17.93
C SER A 119 -6.54 5.62 -16.52
N LEU A 120 -5.52 6.49 -16.39
CA LEU A 120 -5.05 7.04 -15.13
C LEU A 120 -5.50 8.48 -14.98
N THR A 121 -6.14 8.79 -13.86
CA THR A 121 -6.44 10.16 -13.42
C THR A 121 -5.62 10.46 -12.15
N ILE A 122 -4.73 11.42 -12.23
CA ILE A 122 -3.96 11.89 -11.06
C ILE A 122 -4.66 13.12 -10.50
N ILE A 123 -4.97 13.08 -9.21
CA ILE A 123 -5.60 14.19 -8.49
C ILE A 123 -4.65 14.64 -7.38
N LYS A 124 -4.22 15.92 -7.46
CA LYS A 124 -3.50 16.56 -6.37
C LYS A 124 -4.48 16.86 -5.24
N ALA A 125 -4.44 16.09 -4.17
CA ALA A 125 -5.28 16.29 -3.00
C ALA A 125 -4.69 15.61 -1.77
N ASP A 126 -5.16 16.04 -0.59
CA ASP A 126 -4.98 15.28 0.63
C ASP A 126 -5.85 14.01 0.60
N ALA A 127 -5.28 12.86 0.91
CA ALA A 127 -5.96 11.57 0.81
C ALA A 127 -7.12 11.42 1.80
N PHE A 128 -6.99 12.00 3.00
CA PHE A 128 -8.06 11.98 4.00
C PHE A 128 -9.27 12.81 3.52
N GLU A 129 -9.01 14.03 3.07
CA GLU A 129 -10.07 14.92 2.56
C GLU A 129 -10.73 14.35 1.30
N TYR A 130 -9.94 13.74 0.42
CA TYR A 130 -10.49 13.06 -0.75
C TYR A 130 -11.40 11.90 -0.35
N ALA A 131 -10.92 11.00 0.53
CA ALA A 131 -11.72 9.88 1.01
C ALA A 131 -12.99 10.34 1.72
N LYS A 132 -12.95 11.47 2.44
CA LYS A 132 -14.09 12.07 3.16
C LYS A 132 -15.14 12.66 2.23
N THR A 133 -14.73 13.30 1.14
CA THR A 133 -15.62 14.15 0.33
C THR A 133 -16.07 13.55 -0.99
N THR A 134 -15.31 12.60 -1.55
CA THR A 134 -15.65 11.98 -2.82
C THR A 134 -16.96 11.21 -2.76
N LYS A 135 -17.75 11.30 -3.84
CA LYS A 135 -18.98 10.52 -4.06
C LYS A 135 -18.74 9.31 -4.97
N HIS A 136 -17.54 9.17 -5.53
CA HIS A 136 -17.16 8.01 -6.32
C HIS A 136 -16.96 6.79 -5.42
N THR A 137 -17.27 5.61 -5.96
CA THR A 137 -17.02 4.33 -5.30
C THR A 137 -16.07 3.48 -6.13
N TYR A 138 -15.36 2.57 -5.45
CA TYR A 138 -14.25 1.84 -6.05
C TYR A 138 -14.34 0.34 -5.77
N ASP A 139 -13.83 -0.45 -6.69
CA ASP A 139 -13.77 -1.92 -6.58
C ASP A 139 -12.49 -2.37 -5.88
N LEU A 140 -11.42 -1.56 -5.99
CA LEU A 140 -10.18 -1.75 -5.26
C LEU A 140 -9.74 -0.41 -4.69
N ILE A 141 -9.48 -0.38 -3.39
CA ILE A 141 -8.89 0.77 -2.70
C ILE A 141 -7.57 0.33 -2.11
N ILE A 142 -6.51 1.07 -2.43
CA ILE A 142 -5.17 0.86 -1.88
C ILE A 142 -4.77 2.12 -1.13
N SER A 143 -4.58 2.00 0.18
CA SER A 143 -4.06 3.05 1.04
C SER A 143 -2.58 2.79 1.31
N ASP A 144 -1.72 3.60 0.68
CA ASP A 144 -0.25 3.51 0.73
C ASP A 144 0.33 4.88 1.10
N LEU A 145 0.02 5.32 2.32
CA LEU A 145 0.27 6.69 2.79
C LEU A 145 1.39 6.71 3.82
N PHE A 146 2.54 7.22 3.41
CA PHE A 146 3.72 7.36 4.24
C PHE A 146 4.28 8.77 4.18
N VAL A 147 4.83 9.22 5.32
CA VAL A 147 5.76 10.34 5.40
C VAL A 147 7.00 9.78 6.06
N GLU A 148 8.09 9.66 5.32
CA GLU A 148 9.32 8.99 5.74
C GLU A 148 9.06 7.53 6.19
N TRP A 149 9.21 7.26 7.48
CA TRP A 149 9.03 5.93 8.09
C TRP A 149 7.66 5.70 8.71
N ASP A 150 6.74 6.66 8.61
CA ASP A 150 5.53 6.60 9.41
C ASP A 150 4.26 6.83 8.57
N VAL A 151 3.17 6.24 9.05
CA VAL A 151 1.82 6.54 8.57
C VAL A 151 1.21 7.54 9.55
N PRO A 152 0.92 8.78 9.12
CA PRO A 152 0.31 9.77 10.00
C PRO A 152 -0.95 9.24 10.69
N GLU A 153 -1.09 9.51 12.00
CA GLU A 153 -2.16 8.96 12.85
C GLU A 153 -3.58 9.16 12.28
N ILE A 154 -3.80 10.25 11.55
CA ILE A 154 -5.09 10.54 10.93
C ILE A 154 -5.55 9.41 10.00
N PHE A 155 -4.63 8.75 9.32
CA PHE A 155 -4.93 7.63 8.42
C PHE A 155 -5.20 6.32 9.17
N ALA A 156 -4.79 6.21 10.44
CA ALA A 156 -5.15 5.10 11.32
C ALA A 156 -6.43 5.38 12.13
N SER A 157 -7.08 6.53 11.93
CA SER A 157 -8.30 6.90 12.65
C SER A 157 -9.51 6.09 12.17
N ASN A 158 -10.46 5.85 13.09
CA ASN A 158 -11.73 5.21 12.74
C ASN A 158 -12.51 6.01 11.68
N GLU A 159 -12.45 7.35 11.71
CA GLU A 159 -13.07 8.20 10.70
C GLU A 159 -12.53 7.90 9.30
N TYR A 160 -11.22 7.74 9.17
CA TYR A 160 -10.62 7.39 7.88
C TYR A 160 -11.06 6.00 7.39
N LEU A 161 -11.04 5.00 8.26
CA LEU A 161 -11.47 3.64 7.91
C LEU A 161 -12.95 3.60 7.49
N VAL A 162 -13.82 4.32 8.21
CA VAL A 162 -15.24 4.46 7.85
C VAL A 162 -15.41 5.15 6.48
N ASN A 163 -14.60 6.17 6.19
CA ASN A 163 -14.60 6.81 4.87
C ASN A 163 -14.15 5.85 3.78
N LEU A 164 -13.12 5.03 4.00
CA LEU A 164 -12.73 3.98 3.05
C LEU A 164 -13.88 3.00 2.80
N LYS A 165 -14.60 2.59 3.86
CA LYS A 165 -15.77 1.72 3.74
C LYS A 165 -16.89 2.37 2.94
N ARG A 166 -17.16 3.64 3.17
CA ARG A 166 -18.21 4.41 2.46
C ARG A 166 -17.97 4.48 0.95
N ILE A 167 -16.71 4.61 0.54
CA ILE A 167 -16.33 4.69 -0.88
C ILE A 167 -16.00 3.33 -1.51
N SER A 168 -16.14 2.25 -0.77
CA SER A 168 -16.02 0.89 -1.27
C SER A 168 -17.32 0.43 -1.91
N ASN A 169 -17.25 -0.18 -3.07
CA ASN A 169 -18.37 -0.89 -3.68
C ASN A 169 -18.78 -2.12 -2.84
N ASN A 170 -19.97 -2.67 -3.10
CA ASN A 170 -20.45 -3.88 -2.41
C ASN A 170 -19.54 -5.10 -2.61
N ARG A 171 -18.74 -5.11 -3.68
CA ARG A 171 -17.75 -6.13 -4.02
C ARG A 171 -16.38 -5.47 -4.16
N ALA A 172 -15.91 -4.87 -3.09
CA ALA A 172 -14.63 -4.18 -3.09
C ALA A 172 -13.56 -4.96 -2.34
N CYS A 173 -12.33 -4.80 -2.81
CA CYS A 173 -11.13 -5.12 -2.05
C CYS A 173 -10.54 -3.83 -1.47
N VAL A 174 -10.11 -3.89 -0.22
CA VAL A 174 -9.40 -2.81 0.45
C VAL A 174 -8.05 -3.34 0.93
N ILE A 175 -6.98 -2.65 0.57
CA ILE A 175 -5.62 -2.93 0.99
C ILE A 175 -5.11 -1.70 1.73
N TYR A 176 -4.73 -1.90 2.99
CA TYR A 176 -4.13 -0.86 3.81
C TYR A 176 -2.69 -1.28 4.13
N ASN A 177 -1.71 -0.47 3.70
CA ASN A 177 -0.29 -0.73 3.94
C ASN A 177 0.18 0.00 5.20
N LYS A 178 0.78 -0.73 6.14
CA LYS A 178 1.41 -0.20 7.37
C LYS A 178 2.84 -0.72 7.46
N MET A 179 3.79 0.18 7.62
CA MET A 179 5.16 -0.19 7.94
C MET A 179 5.22 -0.82 9.34
N THR A 180 5.97 -1.90 9.48
CA THR A 180 6.05 -2.66 10.75
C THR A 180 7.47 -3.02 11.16
N GLU A 181 8.46 -2.36 10.58
CA GLU A 181 9.86 -2.63 10.85
C GLU A 181 10.27 -2.36 12.30
N LEU A 182 9.76 -1.27 12.89
CA LEU A 182 10.11 -0.89 14.25
C LEU A 182 9.12 -1.46 15.30
N PRO A 183 9.59 -1.72 16.55
CA PRO A 183 8.71 -2.23 17.61
C PRO A 183 7.48 -1.34 17.89
N ILE A 184 7.63 -0.02 17.75
CA ILE A 184 6.50 0.92 17.91
C ILE A 184 5.42 0.69 16.87
N HIS A 185 5.80 0.47 15.61
CA HIS A 185 4.88 0.20 14.52
C HIS A 185 4.06 -1.08 14.76
N LYS A 186 4.66 -2.10 15.41
CA LYS A 186 3.95 -3.33 15.76
C LYS A 186 2.86 -3.10 16.81
N LYS A 187 3.11 -2.19 17.78
CA LYS A 187 2.07 -1.79 18.76
C LYS A 187 0.93 -1.02 18.08
N GLU A 188 1.26 -0.12 17.18
CA GLU A 188 0.27 0.63 16.40
C GLU A 188 -0.55 -0.29 15.49
N LEU A 189 0.07 -1.30 14.89
CA LEU A 189 -0.60 -2.31 14.09
C LEU A 189 -1.68 -3.06 14.88
N ILE A 190 -1.42 -3.38 16.16
CA ILE A 190 -2.40 -4.07 17.02
C ILE A 190 -3.66 -3.21 17.19
N LYS A 191 -3.49 -1.91 17.46
CA LYS A 191 -4.61 -0.97 17.59
C LYS A 191 -5.34 -0.84 16.25
N LEU A 192 -4.59 -0.57 15.18
CA LEU A 192 -5.14 -0.44 13.83
C LEU A 192 -5.91 -1.69 13.41
N SER A 193 -5.41 -2.89 13.71
CA SER A 193 -6.07 -4.16 13.36
C SER A 193 -7.43 -4.30 14.06
N LYS A 194 -7.56 -3.86 15.31
CA LYS A 194 -8.85 -3.87 16.03
C LYS A 194 -9.85 -2.88 15.41
N ASP A 195 -9.38 -1.67 15.11
CA ASP A 195 -10.20 -0.64 14.49
C ASP A 195 -10.60 -1.06 13.06
N PHE A 196 -9.66 -1.67 12.32
CA PHE A 196 -9.90 -2.18 10.98
C PHE A 196 -10.90 -3.33 10.98
N GLU A 197 -10.81 -4.30 11.91
CA GLU A 197 -11.78 -5.39 12.05
C GLU A 197 -13.20 -4.88 12.31
N SER A 198 -13.35 -3.80 13.07
CA SER A 198 -14.67 -3.21 13.35
C SER A 198 -15.35 -2.64 12.10
N VAL A 199 -14.57 -2.19 11.11
CA VAL A 199 -15.06 -1.58 9.87
C VAL A 199 -15.05 -2.56 8.70
N PHE A 200 -14.05 -3.44 8.66
CA PHE A 200 -13.78 -4.42 7.62
C PHE A 200 -13.65 -5.83 8.23
N PRO A 201 -14.76 -6.41 8.71
CA PRO A 201 -14.72 -7.69 9.41
C PRO A 201 -14.19 -8.82 8.52
N GLY A 202 -13.41 -9.71 9.12
CA GLY A 202 -12.81 -10.85 8.43
C GLY A 202 -11.66 -10.48 7.50
N PHE A 203 -10.95 -9.38 7.78
CA PHE A 203 -9.75 -9.03 7.01
C PHE A 203 -8.63 -10.06 7.23
N GLU A 204 -7.72 -10.12 6.27
CA GLU A 204 -6.49 -10.89 6.38
C GLU A 204 -5.31 -9.95 6.63
N LEU A 205 -4.39 -10.35 7.52
CA LEU A 205 -3.15 -9.62 7.78
C LEU A 205 -1.98 -10.34 7.09
N HIS A 206 -1.25 -9.63 6.24
CA HIS A 206 -0.10 -10.14 5.52
C HIS A 206 1.14 -9.32 5.86
N THR A 207 2.02 -9.86 6.70
CA THR A 207 3.35 -9.28 6.93
C THR A 207 4.30 -9.75 5.84
N LEU A 208 4.91 -8.81 5.14
CA LEU A 208 5.76 -9.02 3.98
C LEU A 208 7.04 -8.22 4.15
N SER A 209 8.17 -8.83 3.78
CA SER A 209 9.47 -8.16 3.84
C SER A 209 10.05 -8.00 2.43
N SER A 210 10.75 -6.91 2.21
CA SER A 210 11.67 -6.69 1.10
C SER A 210 13.10 -6.63 1.63
N ASN A 211 14.07 -6.29 0.79
CA ASN A 211 15.44 -6.11 1.24
C ASN A 211 15.59 -4.91 2.19
N ASP A 212 14.69 -3.92 2.06
CA ASP A 212 14.84 -2.60 2.66
C ASP A 212 13.71 -2.26 3.64
N SER A 213 12.68 -3.12 3.79
CA SER A 213 11.55 -2.82 4.66
C SER A 213 10.69 -4.05 4.99
N GLU A 214 10.01 -3.99 6.13
CA GLU A 214 8.94 -4.89 6.52
C GLU A 214 7.63 -4.11 6.67
N ASN A 215 6.60 -4.58 5.97
CA ASN A 215 5.28 -3.97 6.02
C ASN A 215 4.20 -5.03 6.31
N SER A 216 3.19 -4.62 7.03
CA SER A 216 1.97 -5.41 7.22
C SER A 216 0.83 -4.80 6.41
N MET A 217 0.21 -5.61 5.59
CA MET A 217 -0.89 -5.21 4.73
C MET A 217 -2.18 -5.83 5.24
N LEU A 218 -3.13 -4.97 5.66
CA LEU A 218 -4.48 -5.38 6.02
C LEU A 218 -5.28 -5.46 4.73
N TYR A 219 -5.76 -6.65 4.42
CA TYR A 219 -6.49 -6.94 3.19
C TYR A 219 -7.90 -7.39 3.51
N HIS A 220 -8.88 -6.65 3.03
CA HIS A 220 -10.29 -7.02 3.12
C HIS A 220 -10.89 -7.19 1.73
N ASN A 221 -11.73 -8.19 1.60
CA ASN A 221 -12.40 -8.53 0.36
C ASN A 221 -13.82 -8.99 0.66
N THR A 222 -14.79 -8.38 0.02
CA THR A 222 -16.22 -8.72 0.17
C THR A 222 -16.70 -9.81 -0.78
N LEU A 223 -15.83 -10.35 -1.62
CA LEU A 223 -16.19 -11.48 -2.47
C LEU A 223 -16.32 -12.73 -1.59
N PRO A 224 -17.28 -13.62 -1.85
CA PRO A 224 -17.40 -14.86 -1.10
C PRO A 224 -16.10 -15.65 -1.29
N ILE A 225 -15.36 -15.81 -0.21
CA ILE A 225 -14.19 -16.67 -0.17
C ILE A 225 -14.70 -18.08 -0.41
N SER A 226 -14.35 -18.68 -1.53
CA SER A 226 -14.38 -20.14 -1.60
C SER A 226 -13.39 -20.60 -0.53
N ILE A 227 -13.92 -21.23 0.50
CA ILE A 227 -13.33 -21.53 1.80
C ILE A 227 -11.90 -22.06 1.65
N LYS A 228 -10.90 -21.17 1.67
CA LYS A 228 -9.54 -21.53 2.04
C LYS A 228 -9.39 -21.20 3.52
N GLN A 229 -9.07 -22.21 4.30
CA GLN A 229 -8.88 -22.09 5.74
C GLN A 229 -8.02 -20.89 6.10
N PRO A 230 -8.36 -20.12 7.16
CA PRO A 230 -7.58 -18.97 7.60
C PRO A 230 -6.15 -19.43 7.93
N LYS A 231 -5.16 -18.79 7.32
CA LYS A 231 -3.77 -18.98 7.71
C LYS A 231 -3.50 -18.12 8.94
N VAL A 232 -3.13 -18.78 10.02
CA VAL A 232 -2.62 -18.16 11.25
C VAL A 232 -1.41 -17.31 10.89
N VAL A 233 -1.41 -16.05 11.30
CA VAL A 233 -0.26 -15.16 11.20
C VAL A 233 0.43 -15.14 12.57
N GLU A 234 1.59 -15.77 12.67
CA GLU A 234 2.46 -15.62 13.83
C GLU A 234 3.14 -14.25 13.80
N ILE A 235 2.86 -13.43 14.79
CA ILE A 235 3.65 -12.23 15.07
C ILE A 235 4.66 -12.61 16.14
N VAL A 236 5.89 -12.91 15.74
CA VAL A 236 6.98 -13.19 16.69
C VAL A 236 7.55 -11.87 17.19
N ASN A 237 7.37 -11.55 18.45
CA ASN A 237 8.03 -10.43 19.13
C ASN A 237 9.32 -10.92 19.81
N ALA A 238 10.40 -10.20 19.63
CA ALA A 238 11.73 -10.54 20.15
C ALA A 238 11.81 -10.65 21.67
N ASN A 239 10.79 -10.27 22.44
CA ASN A 239 10.79 -10.35 23.91
C ASN A 239 9.47 -10.76 24.57
N GLN A 240 8.46 -11.15 23.83
CA GLN A 240 7.25 -11.82 24.36
C GLN A 240 6.51 -12.51 23.21
N GLU A 241 6.37 -13.82 23.30
CA GLU A 241 5.46 -14.59 22.44
C GLU A 241 4.02 -14.17 22.74
N ILE A 242 3.39 -13.48 21.81
CA ILE A 242 1.95 -13.30 21.82
C ILE A 242 1.40 -14.31 20.84
N GLU A 243 0.93 -15.43 21.32
CA GLU A 243 0.14 -16.36 20.52
C GLU A 243 -1.18 -15.69 20.11
N TRP A 244 -1.28 -15.35 18.85
CA TRP A 244 -2.55 -14.97 18.23
C TRP A 244 -3.20 -16.22 17.68
N THR A 245 -3.88 -16.96 18.53
CA THR A 245 -4.84 -17.96 18.06
C THR A 245 -6.03 -17.24 17.45
N ASN A 246 -6.14 -17.31 16.12
CA ASN A 246 -7.34 -17.00 15.32
C ASN A 246 -8.27 -15.92 15.89
N LEU A 247 -8.21 -14.70 15.36
CA LEU A 247 -9.25 -13.68 15.58
C LEU A 247 -10.66 -14.19 15.26
N ASN A 248 -10.80 -15.22 14.42
CA ASN A 248 -12.07 -15.86 14.08
C ASN A 248 -12.52 -16.97 15.04
N GLN A 249 -11.71 -17.40 16.01
CA GLN A 249 -12.12 -18.43 16.99
C GLN A 249 -12.65 -17.88 18.31
N THR A 250 -12.63 -16.58 18.53
CA THR A 250 -13.11 -15.97 19.79
C THR A 250 -14.62 -15.76 19.85
N TYR A 251 -15.41 -16.24 18.89
CA TYR A 251 -16.87 -16.11 18.90
C TYR A 251 -17.64 -17.45 18.95
N THR A 252 -17.05 -18.47 19.49
CA THR A 252 -17.84 -19.61 19.98
C THR A 252 -17.85 -19.61 21.50
N TYR A 253 -18.71 -18.80 22.08
CA TYR A 253 -19.22 -19.07 23.42
C TYR A 253 -20.12 -20.30 23.32
N GLY A 254 -19.53 -21.44 23.49
CA GLY A 254 -20.23 -22.65 23.85
C GLY A 254 -20.48 -22.60 25.34
N THR A 255 -21.68 -22.24 25.72
CA THR A 255 -22.23 -22.68 27.00
C THR A 255 -22.45 -24.17 26.91
N ASP A 256 -21.61 -24.94 27.56
CA ASP A 256 -22.05 -26.25 28.10
C ASP A 256 -21.57 -26.36 29.52
N LYS A 257 -22.56 -26.21 30.41
CA LYS A 257 -22.53 -26.74 31.74
C LYS A 257 -23.11 -28.13 31.71
N SER A 258 -22.36 -29.07 32.14
CA SER A 258 -22.87 -30.21 32.93
C SER A 258 -21.74 -30.73 33.79
#